data_9af168fbbdebc4458fa2d3e26d17255d
#
_entry.id   9af168fbbdebc4458fa2d3e26d17255d
#
_cell.length_a   1.000
_cell.length_b   1.000
_cell.length_c   1.000
_cell.angle_alpha   90.00
_cell.angle_beta   90.00
_cell.angle_gamma   90.00
#
_symmetry.space_group_name_H-M   'P 1'
#
loop_
_entity.id
_entity.type
_entity.pdbx_description
1 polymer ?
#
loop_
_entity_poly.entity_id
_entity_poly.type
_entity_poly.pdbx_seq_one_letter_code
_entity_poly.pdbx_strand_id
1 'polypeptide(L)'
;MSKRNGAGIGDLSARERILRTAHDLFYAEGLRATGIDRVIAEAGVTKVTFYRHFPSKNDLILAYLKLRHDNWMRWFTEALERHGGASKGAQALPPAMKEWFRGKSLGDFRGCAFLNGVSELGPAMPAVVEATRQHKQQMTDAIAALLPQSGQRKRMAEALAAAVDGAIVQAQYSDDPAPALRALQFIVDQMANKA
;
A
#
# COMPACT_ATOMS: atom_id res chain seq x y z
N MET A 1 -7.57 18.46 -17.15
CA MET A 1 -7.71 17.32 -18.10
C MET A 1 -6.32 16.72 -18.32
N SER A 2 -5.94 15.75 -17.51
CA SER A 2 -4.65 15.06 -17.66
C SER A 2 -4.92 13.71 -18.32
N LYS A 3 -4.38 13.54 -19.52
CA LYS A 3 -4.49 12.31 -20.33
C LYS A 3 -3.83 11.16 -19.55
N ARG A 4 -4.62 10.15 -19.18
CA ARG A 4 -4.10 8.85 -18.78
C ARG A 4 -3.37 8.27 -20.00
N ASN A 5 -2.03 8.17 -19.96
CA ASN A 5 -1.28 7.28 -20.83
C ASN A 5 -1.60 5.83 -20.42
N GLY A 6 -2.73 5.32 -20.87
CA GLY A 6 -3.10 3.94 -20.78
C GLY A 6 -2.75 3.26 -22.08
N ALA A 7 -1.62 2.54 -22.14
CA ALA A 7 -1.51 1.45 -23.11
C ALA A 7 -2.76 0.58 -22.93
N GLY A 8 -3.50 0.35 -24.01
CA GLY A 8 -4.70 -0.48 -23.98
C GLY A 8 -4.32 -1.86 -23.44
N ILE A 9 -5.25 -2.54 -22.75
CA ILE A 9 -5.01 -3.90 -22.21
C ILE A 9 -4.46 -4.84 -23.29
N GLY A 10 -4.75 -4.59 -24.58
CA GLY A 10 -4.26 -5.36 -25.72
C GLY A 10 -2.74 -5.23 -26.00
N ASP A 11 -2.10 -4.13 -25.59
CA ASP A 11 -0.66 -3.90 -25.81
C ASP A 11 0.25 -4.48 -24.72
N LEU A 12 -0.34 -4.97 -23.61
CA LEU A 12 0.40 -5.55 -22.50
C LEU A 12 0.77 -7.02 -22.77
N SER A 13 1.93 -7.43 -22.29
CA SER A 13 2.31 -8.84 -22.26
C SER A 13 1.29 -9.67 -21.47
N ALA A 14 1.19 -10.97 -21.76
CA ALA A 14 0.28 -11.86 -21.04
C ALA A 14 0.53 -11.82 -19.52
N ARG A 15 1.80 -11.73 -19.09
CA ARG A 15 2.16 -11.63 -17.68
C ARG A 15 1.63 -10.35 -17.03
N GLU A 16 1.75 -9.22 -17.71
CA GLU A 16 1.26 -7.94 -17.23
C GLU A 16 -0.26 -7.89 -17.16
N ARG A 17 -0.96 -8.44 -18.17
CA ARG A 17 -2.42 -8.56 -18.14
C ARG A 17 -2.89 -9.37 -16.93
N ILE A 18 -2.29 -10.56 -16.70
CA ILE A 18 -2.62 -11.40 -15.54
C ILE A 18 -2.39 -10.65 -14.23
N LEU A 19 -1.22 -10.00 -14.09
CA LEU A 19 -0.86 -9.31 -12.86
C LEU A 19 -1.75 -8.09 -12.60
N ARG A 20 -2.11 -7.34 -13.64
CA ARG A 20 -3.00 -6.18 -13.53
C ARG A 20 -4.42 -6.59 -13.17
N THR A 21 -4.95 -7.62 -13.84
CA THR A 21 -6.27 -8.20 -13.50
C THR A 21 -6.29 -8.72 -12.06
N ALA A 22 -5.25 -9.46 -11.66
CA ALA A 22 -5.14 -9.93 -10.28
C ALA A 22 -5.04 -8.78 -9.27
N HIS A 23 -4.30 -7.71 -9.62
CA HIS A 23 -4.21 -6.52 -8.77
C HIS A 23 -5.57 -5.92 -8.47
N ASP A 24 -6.41 -5.76 -9.47
CA ASP A 24 -7.72 -5.14 -9.32
C ASP A 24 -8.67 -6.06 -8.54
N LEU A 25 -8.73 -7.35 -8.90
CA LEU A 25 -9.58 -8.34 -8.24
C LEU A 25 -9.16 -8.61 -6.78
N PHE A 26 -7.87 -8.84 -6.53
CA PHE A 26 -7.39 -9.12 -5.18
C PHE A 26 -7.60 -7.94 -4.23
N TYR A 27 -7.43 -6.71 -4.72
CA TYR A 27 -7.67 -5.55 -3.90
C TYR A 27 -9.16 -5.29 -3.67
N ALA A 28 -10.01 -5.49 -4.69
CA ALA A 28 -11.46 -5.25 -4.57
C ALA A 28 -12.18 -6.33 -3.76
N GLU A 29 -11.82 -7.59 -3.92
CA GLU A 29 -12.61 -8.73 -3.41
C GLU A 29 -11.90 -9.57 -2.35
N GLY A 30 -10.58 -9.41 -2.25
CA GLY A 30 -9.74 -10.17 -1.33
C GLY A 30 -9.01 -11.34 -2.00
N LEU A 31 -7.94 -11.77 -1.32
CA LEU A 31 -7.04 -12.81 -1.83
C LEU A 31 -7.69 -14.20 -1.83
N ARG A 32 -8.49 -14.52 -0.79
CA ARG A 32 -9.15 -15.82 -0.68
C ARG A 32 -10.29 -15.95 -1.68
N ALA A 33 -11.14 -14.94 -1.77
CA ALA A 33 -12.36 -14.99 -2.57
C ALA A 33 -12.09 -15.04 -4.08
N THR A 34 -10.98 -14.43 -4.53
CA THR A 34 -10.64 -14.39 -5.95
C THR A 34 -10.05 -15.72 -6.43
N GLY A 35 -10.79 -16.43 -7.29
CA GLY A 35 -10.33 -17.67 -7.92
C GLY A 35 -9.40 -17.43 -9.12
N ILE A 36 -8.49 -18.38 -9.38
CA ILE A 36 -7.57 -18.31 -10.54
C ILE A 36 -8.33 -18.31 -11.87
N ASP A 37 -9.36 -19.13 -12.00
CA ASP A 37 -10.13 -19.24 -13.25
C ASP A 37 -10.78 -17.91 -13.62
N ARG A 38 -11.20 -17.12 -12.64
CA ARG A 38 -11.69 -15.76 -12.87
C ARG A 38 -10.59 -14.81 -13.36
N VAL A 39 -9.40 -14.86 -12.74
CA VAL A 39 -8.25 -14.06 -13.20
C VAL A 39 -7.89 -14.43 -14.64
N ILE A 40 -7.87 -15.71 -14.98
CA ILE A 40 -7.59 -16.22 -16.33
C ILE A 40 -8.61 -15.67 -17.34
N ALA A 41 -9.91 -15.76 -17.02
CA ALA A 41 -10.99 -15.29 -17.88
C ALA A 41 -10.90 -13.78 -18.12
N GLU A 42 -10.77 -12.99 -17.06
CA GLU A 42 -10.73 -11.53 -17.15
C GLU A 42 -9.42 -11.00 -17.77
N ALA A 43 -8.28 -11.70 -17.58
CA ALA A 43 -7.02 -11.36 -18.24
C ALA A 43 -6.98 -11.72 -19.72
N GLY A 44 -7.96 -12.47 -20.22
CA GLY A 44 -8.00 -12.91 -21.62
C GLY A 44 -6.84 -13.82 -21.99
N VAL A 45 -6.46 -14.76 -21.11
CA VAL A 45 -5.38 -15.71 -21.37
C VAL A 45 -5.84 -17.15 -21.23
N THR A 46 -5.07 -18.10 -21.79
CA THR A 46 -5.36 -19.52 -21.59
C THR A 46 -4.78 -19.99 -20.23
N LYS A 47 -5.32 -21.09 -19.69
CA LYS A 47 -4.83 -21.72 -18.47
C LYS A 47 -3.33 -22.10 -18.58
N VAL A 48 -2.91 -22.61 -19.74
CA VAL A 48 -1.51 -22.91 -20.02
C VAL A 48 -0.64 -21.67 -19.95
N THR A 49 -1.08 -20.56 -20.55
CA THR A 49 -0.38 -19.27 -20.50
C THR A 49 -0.28 -18.75 -19.08
N PHE A 50 -1.35 -18.85 -18.29
CA PHE A 50 -1.33 -18.44 -16.88
C PHE A 50 -0.25 -19.20 -16.10
N TYR A 51 -0.29 -20.54 -16.09
CA TYR A 51 0.66 -21.34 -15.31
C TYR A 51 2.11 -21.27 -15.80
N ARG A 52 2.34 -20.88 -17.06
CA ARG A 52 3.69 -20.54 -17.55
C ARG A 52 4.27 -19.31 -16.86
N HIS A 53 3.45 -18.31 -16.52
CA HIS A 53 3.88 -17.07 -15.92
C HIS A 53 3.80 -17.08 -14.39
N PHE A 54 2.79 -17.75 -13.84
CA PHE A 54 2.54 -17.87 -12.41
C PHE A 54 2.22 -19.33 -12.07
N PRO A 55 3.22 -20.09 -11.61
CA PRO A 55 3.07 -21.53 -11.33
C PRO A 55 1.95 -21.87 -10.34
N SER A 56 1.64 -20.93 -9.44
CA SER A 56 0.56 -21.07 -8.46
C SER A 56 -0.16 -19.75 -8.18
N LYS A 57 -1.31 -19.83 -7.49
CA LYS A 57 -1.98 -18.65 -6.93
C LYS A 57 -1.09 -17.91 -5.94
N ASN A 58 -0.28 -18.64 -5.18
CA ASN A 58 0.63 -18.03 -4.20
C ASN A 58 1.70 -17.18 -4.88
N ASP A 59 2.27 -17.64 -6.01
CA ASP A 59 3.22 -16.85 -6.80
C ASP A 59 2.58 -15.56 -7.33
N LEU A 60 1.34 -15.65 -7.78
CA LEU A 60 0.59 -14.48 -8.24
C LEU A 60 0.30 -13.50 -7.09
N ILE A 61 -0.05 -13.99 -5.89
CA ILE A 61 -0.27 -13.17 -4.69
C ILE A 61 1.01 -12.43 -4.31
N LEU A 62 2.15 -13.11 -4.30
CA LEU A 62 3.44 -12.46 -3.99
C LEU A 62 3.82 -11.40 -5.03
N ALA A 63 3.58 -11.68 -6.32
CA ALA A 63 3.80 -10.70 -7.38
C ALA A 63 2.86 -9.49 -7.25
N TYR A 64 1.61 -9.71 -6.86
CA TYR A 64 0.65 -8.65 -6.53
C TYR A 64 1.14 -7.78 -5.37
N LEU A 65 1.55 -8.39 -4.26
CA LEU A 65 2.06 -7.65 -3.10
C LEU A 65 3.32 -6.85 -3.46
N LYS A 66 4.22 -7.43 -4.27
CA LYS A 66 5.39 -6.70 -4.78
C LYS A 66 4.99 -5.49 -5.61
N LEU A 67 4.05 -5.63 -6.53
CA LEU A 67 3.54 -4.50 -7.34
C LEU A 67 2.92 -3.41 -6.47
N ARG A 68 2.12 -3.82 -5.47
CA ARG A 68 1.54 -2.88 -4.48
C ARG A 68 2.62 -2.15 -3.70
N HIS A 69 3.64 -2.88 -3.26
CA HIS A 69 4.78 -2.31 -2.55
C HIS A 69 5.50 -1.26 -3.38
N ASP A 70 5.92 -1.62 -4.60
CA ASP A 70 6.69 -0.74 -5.48
C ASP A 70 5.92 0.56 -5.79
N ASN A 71 4.61 0.44 -6.07
CA ASN A 71 3.76 1.58 -6.38
C ASN A 71 3.51 2.47 -5.15
N TRP A 72 3.23 1.85 -3.98
CA TRP A 72 2.94 2.58 -2.77
C TRP A 72 4.18 3.28 -2.21
N MET A 73 5.33 2.61 -2.17
CA MET A 73 6.58 3.20 -1.67
C MET A 73 7.03 4.37 -2.54
N ARG A 74 6.93 4.24 -3.86
CA ARG A 74 7.23 5.35 -4.78
C ARG A 74 6.32 6.54 -4.50
N TRP A 75 5.01 6.30 -4.48
CA TRP A 75 4.04 7.35 -4.19
C TRP A 75 4.29 8.00 -2.82
N PHE A 76 4.52 7.18 -1.78
CA PHE A 76 4.70 7.64 -0.40
C PHE A 76 5.93 8.55 -0.27
N THR A 77 7.08 8.11 -0.78
CA THR A 77 8.30 8.93 -0.75
C THR A 77 8.14 10.22 -1.53
N GLU A 78 7.55 10.18 -2.72
CA GLU A 78 7.27 11.38 -3.51
C GLU A 78 6.27 12.31 -2.81
N ALA A 79 5.24 11.79 -2.15
CA ALA A 79 4.28 12.58 -1.39
C ALA A 79 4.95 13.26 -0.19
N LEU A 80 5.78 12.54 0.57
CA LEU A 80 6.54 13.11 1.67
C LEU A 80 7.41 14.28 1.20
N GLU A 81 8.13 14.12 0.10
CA GLU A 81 8.95 15.19 -0.50
C GLU A 81 8.11 16.40 -0.94
N ARG A 82 6.98 16.18 -1.63
CA ARG A 82 6.05 17.26 -2.03
C ARG A 82 5.54 18.07 -0.84
N HIS A 83 5.39 17.44 0.31
CA HIS A 83 4.88 18.06 1.53
C HIS A 83 6.00 18.60 2.46
N GLY A 84 7.21 18.68 1.95
CA GLY A 84 8.33 19.37 2.60
C GLY A 84 9.46 18.45 3.06
N GLY A 85 9.35 17.13 2.90
CA GLY A 85 10.43 16.18 3.18
C GLY A 85 11.09 16.40 4.54
N ALA A 86 12.40 16.30 4.58
CA ALA A 86 13.19 16.49 5.80
C ALA A 86 13.07 17.91 6.40
N SER A 87 12.76 18.95 5.60
CA SER A 87 12.60 20.32 6.10
C SER A 87 11.38 20.50 6.99
N LYS A 88 10.33 19.72 6.77
CA LYS A 88 9.11 19.68 7.59
C LYS A 88 9.10 18.53 8.58
N GLY A 89 10.03 17.58 8.45
CA GLY A 89 10.11 16.41 9.31
C GLY A 89 8.80 15.62 9.30
N ALA A 90 8.40 15.13 10.47
CA ALA A 90 7.16 14.38 10.64
C ALA A 90 5.88 15.13 10.19
N GLN A 91 5.92 16.47 10.13
CA GLN A 91 4.79 17.28 9.66
C GLN A 91 4.42 17.05 8.18
N ALA A 92 5.29 16.38 7.41
CA ALA A 92 4.96 15.95 6.04
C ALA A 92 3.96 14.77 6.00
N LEU A 93 3.83 13.99 7.07
CA LEU A 93 3.00 12.78 7.10
C LEU A 93 1.49 13.07 6.98
N PRO A 94 0.86 13.94 7.79
CA PRO A 94 -0.59 14.16 7.71
C PRO A 94 -1.06 14.65 6.33
N PRO A 95 -0.41 15.63 5.68
CA PRO A 95 -0.82 16.07 4.36
C PRO A 95 -0.56 15.01 3.27
N ALA A 96 0.51 14.21 3.36
CA ALA A 96 0.73 13.09 2.46
C ALA A 96 -0.39 12.06 2.59
N MET A 97 -0.77 11.66 3.80
CA MET A 97 -1.86 10.72 4.02
C MET A 97 -3.22 11.30 3.59
N LYS A 98 -3.44 12.60 3.77
CA LYS A 98 -4.64 13.28 3.24
C LYS A 98 -4.71 13.22 1.72
N GLU A 99 -3.59 13.39 1.02
CA GLU A 99 -3.49 13.23 -0.43
C GLU A 99 -3.88 11.80 -0.83
N TRP A 100 -3.36 10.79 -0.13
CA TRP A 100 -3.66 9.40 -0.41
C TRP A 100 -5.13 9.04 -0.22
N PHE A 101 -5.73 9.46 0.89
CA PHE A 101 -7.15 9.22 1.15
C PHE A 101 -8.08 9.92 0.16
N ARG A 102 -7.63 11.05 -0.45
CA ARG A 102 -8.38 11.76 -1.49
C ARG A 102 -8.13 11.24 -2.90
N GLY A 103 -7.04 10.53 -3.11
CA GLY A 103 -6.65 10.01 -4.42
C GLY A 103 -7.54 8.85 -4.83
N LYS A 104 -8.43 9.07 -5.78
CA LYS A 104 -9.47 8.17 -6.29
C LYS A 104 -10.46 7.73 -5.22
N SER A 105 -11.65 8.21 -5.36
CA SER A 105 -12.89 7.85 -4.63
C SER A 105 -12.70 6.82 -3.50
N LEU A 106 -12.98 7.19 -2.28
CA LEU A 106 -13.02 6.29 -1.11
C LEU A 106 -13.81 5.00 -1.37
N GLY A 107 -14.66 4.97 -2.40
CA GLY A 107 -15.37 3.77 -2.85
C GLY A 107 -14.48 2.60 -3.25
N ASP A 108 -13.25 2.86 -3.73
CA ASP A 108 -12.28 1.83 -4.09
C ASP A 108 -11.23 1.60 -2.98
N PHE A 109 -11.30 2.35 -1.88
CA PHE A 109 -10.33 2.25 -0.79
C PHE A 109 -10.69 1.10 0.17
N ARG A 110 -9.85 0.08 0.20
CA ARG A 110 -9.99 -1.09 1.09
C ARG A 110 -8.86 -1.20 2.12
N GLY A 111 -8.26 -0.09 2.49
CA GLY A 111 -7.19 -0.07 3.48
C GLY A 111 -5.85 -0.58 2.95
N CYS A 112 -5.06 -1.14 3.86
CA CYS A 112 -3.74 -1.64 3.55
C CYS A 112 -3.80 -3.07 2.98
N ALA A 113 -3.40 -3.25 1.72
CA ALA A 113 -3.35 -4.56 1.06
C ALA A 113 -2.51 -5.59 1.82
N PHE A 114 -1.46 -5.16 2.51
CA PHE A 114 -0.58 -6.03 3.29
C PHE A 114 -1.25 -6.52 4.58
N LEU A 115 -1.89 -5.63 5.34
CA LEU A 115 -2.62 -6.01 6.56
C LEU A 115 -3.82 -6.89 6.21
N ASN A 116 -4.55 -6.58 5.14
CA ASN A 116 -5.62 -7.44 4.64
C ASN A 116 -5.07 -8.81 4.25
N GLY A 117 -3.94 -8.87 3.54
CA GLY A 117 -3.30 -10.12 3.17
C GLY A 117 -2.88 -10.98 4.37
N VAL A 118 -2.33 -10.37 5.42
CA VAL A 118 -1.99 -11.09 6.66
C VAL A 118 -3.26 -11.60 7.34
N SER A 119 -4.32 -10.82 7.41
CA SER A 119 -5.60 -11.24 8.00
C SER A 119 -6.23 -12.41 7.26
N GLU A 120 -6.13 -12.42 5.93
CA GLU A 120 -6.71 -13.47 5.09
C GLU A 120 -5.85 -14.76 5.05
N LEU A 121 -4.53 -14.63 4.94
CA LEU A 121 -3.64 -15.74 4.56
C LEU A 121 -2.47 -15.96 5.52
N GLY A 122 -2.21 -15.08 6.49
CA GLY A 122 -1.01 -15.12 7.32
C GLY A 122 -0.68 -16.51 7.90
N PRO A 123 -1.64 -17.22 8.52
CA PRO A 123 -1.38 -18.57 9.05
C PRO A 123 -1.07 -19.62 7.98
N ALA A 124 -1.67 -19.48 6.78
CA ALA A 124 -1.54 -20.47 5.70
C ALA A 124 -0.39 -20.15 4.73
N MET A 125 0.10 -18.91 4.73
CA MET A 125 1.11 -18.43 3.78
C MET A 125 2.11 -17.47 4.47
N PRO A 126 3.11 -18.00 5.22
CA PRO A 126 4.09 -17.18 5.93
C PRO A 126 4.82 -16.15 5.06
N ALA A 127 4.95 -16.40 3.76
CA ALA A 127 5.55 -15.47 2.81
C ALA A 127 4.78 -14.13 2.70
N VAL A 128 3.46 -14.13 2.94
CA VAL A 128 2.66 -12.88 3.00
C VAL A 128 3.03 -12.07 4.24
N VAL A 129 3.24 -12.75 5.36
CA VAL A 129 3.68 -12.09 6.62
C VAL A 129 5.06 -11.46 6.41
N GLU A 130 5.98 -12.18 5.77
CA GLU A 130 7.33 -11.69 5.49
C GLU A 130 7.31 -10.49 4.53
N ALA A 131 6.56 -10.57 3.43
CA ALA A 131 6.37 -9.44 2.52
C ALA A 131 5.78 -8.22 3.24
N THR A 132 4.89 -8.44 4.22
CA THR A 132 4.32 -7.37 5.03
C THR A 132 5.36 -6.74 5.95
N ARG A 133 6.17 -7.53 6.63
CA ARG A 133 7.28 -7.03 7.48
C ARG A 133 8.22 -6.14 6.69
N GLN A 134 8.65 -6.60 5.51
CA GLN A 134 9.55 -5.84 4.64
C GLN A 134 8.92 -4.52 4.18
N HIS A 135 7.65 -4.56 3.77
CA HIS A 135 6.93 -3.35 3.40
C HIS A 135 6.84 -2.34 4.56
N LYS A 136 6.47 -2.81 5.76
CA LYS A 136 6.35 -1.95 6.94
C LYS A 136 7.69 -1.42 7.42
N GLN A 137 8.75 -2.20 7.33
CA GLN A 137 10.10 -1.74 7.65
C GLN A 137 10.53 -0.61 6.70
N GLN A 138 10.34 -0.76 5.39
CA GLN A 138 10.71 0.29 4.44
C GLN A 138 9.86 1.56 4.62
N MET A 139 8.58 1.43 4.97
CA MET A 139 7.75 2.57 5.36
C MET A 139 8.33 3.28 6.59
N THR A 140 8.73 2.52 7.62
CA THR A 140 9.34 3.06 8.83
C THR A 140 10.67 3.76 8.53
N ASP A 141 11.49 3.18 7.64
CA ASP A 141 12.77 3.75 7.22
C ASP A 141 12.56 5.08 6.47
N ALA A 142 11.55 5.16 5.60
CA ALA A 142 11.17 6.40 4.92
C ALA A 142 10.72 7.48 5.91
N ILE A 143 9.98 7.12 6.95
CA ILE A 143 9.59 8.05 8.03
C ILE A 143 10.82 8.46 8.84
N ALA A 144 11.72 7.53 9.16
CA ALA A 144 12.95 7.82 9.86
C ALA A 144 13.82 8.83 9.10
N ALA A 145 13.82 8.79 7.77
CA ALA A 145 14.57 9.73 6.94
C ALA A 145 14.11 11.19 7.10
N LEU A 146 12.86 11.43 7.52
CA LEU A 146 12.33 12.76 7.81
C LEU A 146 12.80 13.32 9.17
N LEU A 147 13.23 12.46 10.09
CA LEU A 147 13.48 12.84 11.48
C LEU A 147 14.94 13.23 11.71
N PRO A 148 15.22 14.17 12.64
CA PRO A 148 16.58 14.54 13.00
C PRO A 148 17.36 13.34 13.53
N GLN A 149 18.68 13.39 13.38
CA GLN A 149 19.58 12.40 13.97
C GLN A 149 19.59 12.55 15.49
N SER A 150 19.02 11.56 16.17
CA SER A 150 18.95 11.51 17.63
C SER A 150 18.88 10.08 18.13
N GLY A 151 19.18 9.87 19.40
CA GLY A 151 19.04 8.54 20.03
C GLY A 151 17.58 8.01 20.07
N GLN A 152 16.60 8.88 19.83
CA GLN A 152 15.18 8.51 19.82
C GLN A 152 14.61 8.31 18.41
N ARG A 153 15.37 8.63 17.35
CA ARG A 153 14.91 8.61 15.95
C ARG A 153 14.19 7.32 15.58
N LYS A 154 14.77 6.18 15.94
CA LYS A 154 14.18 4.86 15.62
C LYS A 154 12.82 4.68 16.30
N ARG A 155 12.74 4.96 17.60
CA ARG A 155 11.49 4.83 18.37
C ARG A 155 10.39 5.78 17.85
N MET A 156 10.79 7.00 17.49
CA MET A 156 9.86 7.97 16.91
C MET A 156 9.34 7.49 15.55
N ALA A 157 10.21 6.97 14.69
CA ALA A 157 9.80 6.43 13.38
C ALA A 157 8.85 5.24 13.54
N GLU A 158 9.13 4.32 14.45
CA GLU A 158 8.27 3.17 14.75
C GLU A 158 6.88 3.63 15.25
N ALA A 159 6.83 4.60 16.15
CA ALA A 159 5.58 5.13 16.68
C ALA A 159 4.76 5.87 15.59
N LEU A 160 5.43 6.66 14.74
CA LEU A 160 4.78 7.34 13.61
C LEU A 160 4.28 6.35 12.56
N ALA A 161 5.03 5.28 12.27
CA ALA A 161 4.59 4.22 11.37
C ALA A 161 3.33 3.53 11.90
N ALA A 162 3.28 3.22 13.21
CA ALA A 162 2.09 2.67 13.85
C ALA A 162 0.89 3.66 13.80
N ALA A 163 1.14 4.97 13.96
CA ALA A 163 0.10 5.99 13.83
C ALA A 163 -0.44 6.10 12.39
N VAL A 164 0.43 6.00 11.39
CA VAL A 164 0.03 5.94 9.97
C VAL A 164 -0.83 4.69 9.70
N ASP A 165 -0.42 3.52 10.20
CA ASP A 165 -1.21 2.29 10.08
C ASP A 165 -2.57 2.42 10.77
N GLY A 166 -2.61 3.01 11.96
CA GLY A 166 -3.85 3.32 12.66
C GLY A 166 -4.78 4.24 11.87
N ALA A 167 -4.23 5.28 11.24
CA ALA A 167 -4.99 6.18 10.39
C ALA A 167 -5.57 5.47 9.15
N ILE A 168 -4.79 4.55 8.54
CA ILE A 168 -5.24 3.72 7.42
C ILE A 168 -6.41 2.82 7.84
N VAL A 169 -6.28 2.16 8.99
CA VAL A 169 -7.34 1.26 9.52
C VAL A 169 -8.59 2.05 9.87
N GLN A 170 -8.48 3.23 10.49
CA GLN A 170 -9.63 4.08 10.79
C GLN A 170 -10.35 4.54 9.51
N ALA A 171 -9.60 4.95 8.50
CA ALA A 171 -10.15 5.34 7.21
C ALA A 171 -10.82 4.17 6.45
N GLN A 172 -10.47 2.92 6.76
CA GLN A 172 -11.04 1.74 6.10
C GLN A 172 -12.49 1.44 6.51
N TYR A 173 -12.88 1.82 7.74
CA TYR A 173 -14.24 1.59 8.25
C TYR A 173 -15.05 2.88 8.44
N SER A 174 -14.52 4.01 8.01
CA SER A 174 -15.15 5.32 8.17
C SER A 174 -15.45 5.94 6.80
N ASP A 175 -16.63 6.52 6.65
CA ASP A 175 -17.01 7.26 5.44
C ASP A 175 -16.23 8.59 5.30
N ASP A 176 -15.67 9.11 6.40
CA ASP A 176 -14.87 10.33 6.43
C ASP A 176 -13.48 10.04 7.03
N PRO A 177 -12.38 10.24 6.29
CA PRO A 177 -11.03 10.07 6.82
C PRO A 177 -10.56 11.23 7.72
N ALA A 178 -11.32 12.31 7.85
CA ALA A 178 -10.90 13.48 8.61
C ALA A 178 -10.60 13.20 10.09
N PRO A 179 -11.35 12.34 10.82
CA PRO A 179 -11.00 11.98 12.20
C PRO A 179 -9.63 11.28 12.29
N ALA A 180 -9.34 10.34 11.39
CA ALA A 180 -8.06 9.64 11.34
C ALA A 180 -6.89 10.60 11.07
N LEU A 181 -7.09 11.57 10.16
CA LEU A 181 -6.08 12.58 9.86
C LEU A 181 -5.85 13.54 11.04
N ARG A 182 -6.90 13.92 11.77
CA ARG A 182 -6.75 14.75 12.98
C ARG A 182 -5.99 14.02 14.07
N ALA A 183 -6.25 12.73 14.27
CA ALA A 183 -5.52 11.90 15.23
C ALA A 183 -4.04 11.79 14.85
N LEU A 184 -3.74 11.54 13.57
CA LEU A 184 -2.36 11.50 13.07
C LEU A 184 -1.66 12.86 13.25
N GLN A 185 -2.32 13.97 12.92
CA GLN A 185 -1.77 15.32 13.11
C GLN A 185 -1.46 15.57 14.59
N PHE A 186 -2.39 15.25 15.49
CA PHE A 186 -2.17 15.42 16.92
C PHE A 186 -0.94 14.64 17.41
N ILE A 187 -0.78 13.38 16.99
CA ILE A 187 0.39 12.57 17.37
C ILE A 187 1.68 13.21 16.85
N VAL A 188 1.69 13.65 15.60
CA VAL A 188 2.85 14.34 15.00
C VAL A 188 3.22 15.60 15.78
N ASP A 189 2.23 16.42 16.14
CA ASP A 189 2.44 17.67 16.89
C ASP A 189 3.04 17.39 18.29
N GLN A 190 2.53 16.37 18.98
CA GLN A 190 3.05 15.98 20.31
C GLN A 190 4.50 15.45 20.23
N MET A 191 4.87 14.80 19.14
CA MET A 191 6.22 14.29 18.95
C MET A 191 7.21 15.38 18.55
N ALA A 192 6.79 16.35 17.73
CA ALA A 192 7.61 17.49 17.34
C ALA A 192 7.99 18.40 18.54
N ASN A 193 7.09 18.50 19.53
CA ASN A 193 7.34 19.31 20.74
C ASN A 193 8.28 18.65 21.76
N LYS A 194 8.69 17.40 21.54
CA LYS A 194 9.55 16.61 22.45
C LYS A 194 10.92 16.28 21.82
N ALA A 195 11.14 16.67 20.57
CA ALA A 195 12.39 16.48 19.85
C ALA A 195 13.29 17.71 19.94
#